data_104ddb164aca10575253356abc5771ae
#
_entry.id   104ddb164aca10575253356abc5771ae
#
_cell.length_a   1.000
_cell.length_b   1.000
_cell.length_c   1.000
_cell.angle_alpha   90.00
_cell.angle_beta   90.00
_cell.angle_gamma   90.00
#
_symmetry.space_group_name_H-M   'P 1'
#
loop_
_entity.id
_entity.type
_entity.pdbx_description
1 polymer ?
#
loop_
_entity_poly.entity_id
_entity_poly.type
_entity_poly.pdbx_seq_one_letter_code
_entity_poly.pdbx_strand_id
1 'polypeptide(L)'
;MKSALASLDAYMAGVNRGDEVAVNAACNFPHVRIAGGKVVVWQKRGDYKLEDFRARAGDGWARSQWDERTPIHVGPDKVHLKVKFSRFRADGSSLGIFETIYIVTRQDGYWGIQARSSFAS
;
A
#
# COMPACT_ATOMS: atom_id res chain seq x y z
N MET A 1 1.46 1.37 -16.91
CA MET A 1 0.24 1.00 -16.14
C MET A 1 0.33 -0.40 -15.55
N LYS A 2 0.63 -1.38 -16.35
CA LYS A 2 0.79 -2.77 -15.94
C LYS A 2 1.80 -2.95 -14.78
N SER A 3 2.95 -2.27 -14.87
CA SER A 3 3.98 -2.34 -13.82
C SER A 3 3.53 -1.68 -12.50
N ALA A 4 2.75 -0.60 -12.58
CA ALA A 4 2.20 0.04 -11.39
C ALA A 4 1.21 -0.87 -10.69
N LEU A 5 0.31 -1.53 -11.44
CA LEU A 5 -0.63 -2.50 -10.86
C LEU A 5 0.10 -3.70 -10.26
N ALA A 6 1.17 -4.16 -10.90
CA ALA A 6 2.00 -5.25 -10.37
C ALA A 6 2.61 -4.89 -9.01
N SER A 7 3.04 -3.64 -8.83
CA SER A 7 3.55 -3.18 -7.53
C SER A 7 2.48 -3.23 -6.45
N LEU A 8 1.25 -2.80 -6.77
CA LEU A 8 0.12 -2.90 -5.84
C LEU A 8 -0.21 -4.35 -5.50
N ASP A 9 -0.22 -5.24 -6.50
CA ASP A 9 -0.48 -6.67 -6.29
C ASP A 9 0.57 -7.31 -5.38
N ALA A 10 1.84 -7.01 -5.62
CA ALA A 10 2.95 -7.52 -4.82
C ALA A 10 2.87 -7.03 -3.37
N TYR A 11 2.52 -5.75 -3.18
CA TYR A 11 2.35 -5.16 -1.86
C TYR A 11 1.24 -5.88 -1.08
N MET A 12 0.07 -6.02 -1.68
CA MET A 12 -1.09 -6.66 -1.03
C MET A 12 -0.80 -8.13 -0.70
N ALA A 13 -0.20 -8.86 -1.62
CA ALA A 13 0.17 -10.25 -1.40
C ALA A 13 1.17 -10.38 -0.24
N GLY A 14 2.15 -9.48 -0.17
CA GLY A 14 3.13 -9.46 0.91
C GLY A 14 2.49 -9.17 2.26
N VAL A 15 1.61 -8.17 2.33
CA VAL A 15 0.87 -7.83 3.55
C VAL A 15 0.05 -9.03 4.02
N ASN A 16 -0.72 -9.64 3.12
CA ASN A 16 -1.64 -10.72 3.47
C ASN A 16 -0.94 -11.99 3.96
N ARG A 17 0.26 -12.27 3.47
CA ARG A 17 1.02 -13.44 3.94
C ARG A 17 2.06 -13.13 5.01
N GLY A 18 2.12 -11.87 5.46
CA GLY A 18 3.06 -11.47 6.51
C GLY A 18 4.51 -11.49 6.06
N ASP A 19 4.77 -11.17 4.80
CA ASP A 19 6.10 -11.17 4.20
C ASP A 19 6.65 -9.73 4.11
N GLU A 20 7.37 -9.32 5.15
CA GLU A 20 7.89 -7.96 5.26
C GLU A 20 8.91 -7.63 4.16
N VAL A 21 9.72 -8.58 3.76
CA VAL A 21 10.69 -8.40 2.67
C VAL A 21 9.96 -8.11 1.37
N ALA A 22 8.90 -8.86 1.07
CA ALA A 22 8.09 -8.64 -0.14
C ALA A 22 7.37 -7.29 -0.12
N VAL A 23 6.87 -6.86 1.03
CA VAL A 23 6.22 -5.55 1.18
C VAL A 23 7.21 -4.43 0.87
N ASN A 24 8.41 -4.49 1.44
CA ASN A 24 9.46 -3.50 1.16
C ASN A 24 9.90 -3.53 -0.30
N ALA A 25 9.97 -4.72 -0.91
CA ALA A 25 10.33 -4.86 -2.33
C ALA A 25 9.28 -4.24 -3.27
N ALA A 26 8.03 -4.13 -2.83
CA ALA A 26 6.95 -3.52 -3.61
C ALA A 26 6.95 -1.99 -3.52
N CYS A 27 7.81 -1.39 -2.72
CA CYS A 27 7.87 0.05 -2.48
C CYS A 27 9.14 0.67 -3.02
N ASN A 28 9.07 1.96 -3.36
CA ASN A 28 10.24 2.81 -3.56
C ASN A 28 10.43 3.70 -2.34
N PHE A 29 11.66 4.09 -2.09
CA PHE A 29 12.04 4.83 -0.88
C PHE A 29 12.74 6.15 -1.24
N PRO A 30 12.60 7.22 -0.45
CA PRO A 30 11.77 7.26 0.75
C PRO A 30 10.29 7.02 0.41
N HIS A 31 9.61 6.26 1.28
CA HIS A 31 8.19 5.94 1.12
C HIS A 31 7.39 6.79 2.11
N VAL A 32 6.31 7.42 1.63
CA VAL A 32 5.54 8.39 2.42
C VAL A 32 4.11 7.91 2.59
N ARG A 33 3.60 7.98 3.81
CA ARG A 33 2.20 7.71 4.13
C ARG A 33 1.60 8.90 4.86
N ILE A 34 0.46 9.38 4.34
CA ILE A 34 -0.32 10.45 4.96
C ILE A 34 -1.67 9.86 5.36
N ALA A 35 -1.92 9.71 6.65
CA ALA A 35 -3.17 9.16 7.17
C ALA A 35 -3.29 9.45 8.67
N GLY A 36 -4.55 9.55 9.14
CA GLY A 36 -4.82 9.76 10.55
C GLY A 36 -4.19 11.02 11.13
N GLY A 37 -4.05 12.08 10.33
CA GLY A 37 -3.42 13.32 10.77
C GLY A 37 -1.90 13.26 10.90
N LYS A 38 -1.28 12.21 10.38
CA LYS A 38 0.17 11.99 10.50
C LYS A 38 0.81 11.83 9.14
N VAL A 39 2.08 12.28 9.05
CA VAL A 39 2.96 12.00 7.91
C VAL A 39 4.07 11.11 8.41
N VAL A 40 4.16 9.92 7.85
CA VAL A 40 5.22 8.96 8.18
C VAL A 40 6.10 8.77 6.96
N VAL A 41 7.41 8.83 7.18
CA VAL A 41 8.40 8.64 6.12
C VAL A 41 9.30 7.47 6.50
N TRP A 42 9.35 6.46 5.64
CA TRP A 42 10.32 5.37 5.72
C TRP A 42 11.44 5.71 4.75
N GLN A 43 12.64 5.90 5.27
CA GLN A 43 13.75 6.47 4.49
C GLN A 43 14.37 5.49 3.50
N LYS A 44 14.45 4.22 3.89
CA LYS A 44 15.16 3.22 3.08
C LYS A 44 14.46 1.86 3.13
N ARG A 45 14.77 1.03 2.15
CA ARG A 45 14.23 -0.33 2.04
C ARG A 45 14.56 -1.14 3.29
N GLY A 46 13.54 -1.78 3.85
CA GLY A 46 13.62 -2.51 5.10
C GLY A 46 13.07 -1.74 6.29
N ASP A 47 12.84 -0.44 6.16
CA ASP A 47 12.32 0.38 7.27
C ASP A 47 10.83 0.16 7.52
N TYR A 48 10.06 -0.28 6.52
CA TYR A 48 8.64 -0.54 6.68
C TYR A 48 8.44 -1.85 7.44
N LYS A 49 7.90 -1.77 8.65
CA LYS A 49 7.70 -2.93 9.53
C LYS A 49 6.24 -3.36 9.53
N LEU A 50 5.97 -4.65 9.34
CA LEU A 50 4.61 -5.18 9.35
C LEU A 50 3.97 -5.13 10.75
N GLU A 51 4.76 -5.14 11.81
CA GLU A 51 4.20 -4.95 13.16
C GLU A 51 3.51 -3.59 13.29
N ASP A 52 4.06 -2.53 12.66
CA ASP A 52 3.44 -1.22 12.65
C ASP A 52 2.13 -1.23 11.86
N PHE A 53 2.11 -1.95 10.74
CA PHE A 53 0.89 -2.14 9.96
C PHE A 53 -0.18 -2.84 10.81
N ARG A 54 0.17 -3.94 11.45
CA ARG A 54 -0.78 -4.73 12.27
C ARG A 54 -1.32 -3.90 13.43
N ALA A 55 -0.51 -3.03 14.02
CA ALA A 55 -0.92 -2.17 15.12
C ALA A 55 -2.01 -1.16 14.70
N ARG A 56 -2.03 -0.75 13.43
CA ARG A 56 -3.00 0.24 12.94
C ARG A 56 -4.13 -0.36 12.09
N ALA A 57 -4.00 -1.61 11.63
CA ALA A 57 -4.91 -2.19 10.65
C ALA A 57 -6.32 -2.45 11.18
N GLY A 58 -6.47 -2.51 12.49
CA GLY A 58 -7.75 -2.78 13.14
C GLY A 58 -7.71 -4.08 13.93
N ASP A 59 -8.56 -4.16 14.94
CA ASP A 59 -8.61 -5.29 15.85
C ASP A 59 -9.09 -6.56 15.13
N GLY A 60 -8.27 -7.59 15.18
CA GLY A 60 -8.57 -8.87 14.53
C GLY A 60 -8.32 -8.89 13.03
N TRP A 61 -7.59 -7.92 12.49
CA TRP A 61 -7.26 -7.94 11.06
C TRP A 61 -6.59 -9.25 10.66
N ALA A 62 -7.08 -9.84 9.56
CA ALA A 62 -6.54 -11.08 9.00
C ALA A 62 -6.12 -10.94 7.54
N ARG A 63 -6.85 -10.13 6.76
CA ARG A 63 -6.52 -9.92 5.34
C ARG A 63 -7.10 -8.62 4.82
N SER A 64 -6.54 -8.16 3.70
CA SER A 64 -7.04 -7.03 2.92
C SER A 64 -7.24 -7.44 1.46
N GLN A 65 -8.07 -6.68 0.74
CA GLN A 65 -8.25 -6.89 -0.70
C GLN A 65 -8.43 -5.55 -1.41
N TRP A 66 -8.00 -5.49 -2.67
CA TRP A 66 -8.30 -4.35 -3.54
C TRP A 66 -9.74 -4.46 -4.03
N ASP A 67 -10.51 -3.36 -3.90
CA ASP A 67 -11.88 -3.27 -4.42
C ASP A 67 -11.93 -2.45 -5.71
N GLU A 68 -11.11 -1.40 -5.81
CA GLU A 68 -11.02 -0.54 -6.98
C GLU A 68 -9.61 -0.02 -7.12
N ARG A 69 -9.09 -0.02 -8.35
CA ARG A 69 -7.78 0.57 -8.67
C ARG A 69 -7.90 1.30 -10.00
N THR A 70 -8.20 2.59 -9.95
CA THR A 70 -8.46 3.41 -11.12
C THR A 70 -7.29 4.36 -11.37
N PRO A 71 -6.60 4.27 -12.52
CA PRO A 71 -5.56 5.24 -12.86
C PRO A 71 -6.19 6.62 -13.06
N ILE A 72 -5.56 7.63 -12.46
CA ILE A 72 -5.99 9.03 -12.61
C ILE A 72 -5.07 9.73 -13.58
N HIS A 73 -3.76 9.56 -13.42
CA HIS A 73 -2.73 10.13 -14.28
C HIS A 73 -1.68 9.06 -14.55
N VAL A 74 -1.30 8.91 -15.80
CA VAL A 74 -0.32 7.91 -16.24
C VAL A 74 0.81 8.59 -17.00
N GLY A 75 2.02 8.47 -16.48
CA GLY A 75 3.23 8.94 -17.13
C GLY A 75 4.24 7.81 -17.30
N PRO A 76 5.37 8.07 -17.97
CA PRO A 76 6.39 7.04 -18.20
C PRO A 76 7.09 6.56 -16.94
N ASP A 77 7.18 7.40 -15.92
CA ASP A 77 7.90 7.10 -14.67
C ASP A 77 7.06 7.22 -13.41
N LYS A 78 5.78 7.58 -13.55
CA LYS A 78 4.90 7.81 -12.40
C LYS A 78 3.45 7.59 -12.78
N VAL A 79 2.72 6.91 -11.92
CA VAL A 79 1.29 6.68 -12.06
C VAL A 79 0.60 7.06 -10.76
N HIS A 80 -0.51 7.80 -10.86
CA HIS A 80 -1.39 8.09 -9.75
C HIS A 80 -2.63 7.21 -9.86
N LEU A 81 -3.02 6.56 -8.76
CA LEU A 81 -4.19 5.68 -8.73
C LEU A 81 -5.16 6.09 -7.62
N LYS A 82 -6.43 6.13 -7.98
CA LYS A 82 -7.53 6.20 -7.02
C LYS A 82 -7.86 4.77 -6.64
N VAL A 83 -7.83 4.47 -5.34
CA VAL A 83 -7.92 3.11 -4.84
C VAL A 83 -8.96 3.01 -3.74
N LYS A 84 -9.71 1.90 -3.74
CA LYS A 84 -10.48 1.46 -2.57
C LYS A 84 -9.98 0.09 -2.17
N PHE A 85 -9.89 -0.14 -0.87
CA PHE A 85 -9.57 -1.46 -0.35
C PHE A 85 -10.36 -1.74 0.92
N SER A 86 -10.55 -3.04 1.17
CA SER A 86 -11.26 -3.53 2.35
C SER A 86 -10.32 -4.28 3.26
N ARG A 87 -10.61 -4.23 4.56
CA ARG A 87 -9.94 -5.04 5.59
C ARG A 87 -10.94 -5.97 6.23
N PHE A 88 -10.50 -7.19 6.51
CA PHE A 88 -11.36 -8.25 7.06
C PHE A 88 -10.71 -8.96 8.24
N ARG A 89 -11.57 -9.43 9.16
CA ARG A 89 -11.19 -10.38 10.20
C ARG A 89 -11.16 -11.79 9.64
N ALA A 90 -10.62 -12.73 10.42
CA ALA A 90 -10.53 -14.14 10.00
C ALA A 90 -11.88 -14.79 9.74
N ASP A 91 -12.95 -14.34 10.41
CA ASP A 91 -14.32 -14.84 10.20
C ASP A 91 -15.00 -14.25 8.96
N GLY A 92 -14.30 -13.36 8.22
CA GLY A 92 -14.83 -12.70 7.04
C GLY A 92 -15.59 -11.41 7.31
N SER A 93 -15.74 -11.01 8.59
CA SER A 93 -16.41 -9.75 8.91
C SER A 93 -15.54 -8.56 8.52
N SER A 94 -16.19 -7.47 8.08
CA SER A 94 -15.51 -6.28 7.59
C SER A 94 -15.00 -5.40 8.74
N LEU A 95 -13.74 -4.92 8.59
CA LEU A 95 -13.20 -3.85 9.41
C LEU A 95 -13.40 -2.48 8.77
N GLY A 96 -13.81 -2.45 7.50
CA GLY A 96 -14.09 -1.22 6.78
C GLY A 96 -13.62 -1.26 5.33
N ILE A 97 -14.11 -0.27 4.57
CA ILE A 97 -13.69 0.01 3.19
C ILE A 97 -13.05 1.39 3.21
N PHE A 98 -11.87 1.51 2.62
CA PHE A 98 -11.07 2.72 2.73
C PHE A 98 -10.70 3.27 1.36
N GLU A 99 -10.77 4.60 1.23
CA GLU A 99 -10.33 5.32 0.04
C GLU A 99 -8.90 5.79 0.21
N THR A 100 -8.10 5.69 -0.85
CA THR A 100 -6.67 5.98 -0.83
C THR A 100 -6.23 6.45 -2.21
N ILE A 101 -5.26 7.35 -2.23
CA ILE A 101 -4.51 7.68 -3.44
C ILE A 101 -3.13 7.04 -3.30
N TYR A 102 -2.74 6.25 -4.31
CA TYR A 102 -1.40 5.69 -4.41
C TYR A 102 -0.61 6.38 -5.51
N ILE A 103 0.66 6.62 -5.24
CA ILE A 103 1.63 7.11 -6.23
C ILE A 103 2.68 6.04 -6.39
N VAL A 104 2.76 5.46 -7.60
CA VAL A 104 3.74 4.43 -7.95
C VAL A 104 4.74 5.07 -8.90
N THR A 105 6.01 4.87 -8.62
CA THR A 105 7.10 5.49 -9.39
C THR A 105 8.04 4.45 -9.96
N ARG A 106 8.75 4.85 -11.03
CA ARG A 106 9.88 4.08 -11.53
C ARG A 106 11.16 4.86 -11.21
N GLN A 107 12.02 4.26 -10.39
CA GLN A 107 13.32 4.82 -10.02
C GLN A 107 14.41 3.87 -10.51
N ASP A 108 15.27 4.35 -11.39
CA ASP A 108 16.35 3.54 -11.99
C ASP A 108 15.82 2.25 -12.61
N GLY A 109 14.68 2.34 -13.31
CA GLY A 109 14.02 1.21 -13.94
C GLY A 109 13.20 0.33 -12.99
N TYR A 110 13.17 0.63 -11.71
CA TYR A 110 12.47 -0.16 -10.69
C TYR A 110 11.14 0.50 -10.31
N TRP A 111 10.03 -0.22 -10.50
CA TRP A 111 8.69 0.24 -10.13
C TRP A 111 8.36 -0.12 -8.69
N GLY A 112 7.85 0.84 -7.93
CA GLY A 112 7.42 0.62 -6.55
C GLY A 112 6.50 1.72 -6.07
N ILE A 113 5.75 1.43 -5.00
CA ILE A 113 4.86 2.39 -4.37
C ILE A 113 5.72 3.41 -3.62
N GLN A 114 5.62 4.68 -4.00
CA GLN A 114 6.41 5.75 -3.40
C GLN A 114 5.67 6.49 -2.31
N ALA A 115 4.36 6.69 -2.49
CA ALA A 115 3.57 7.48 -1.56
C ALA A 115 2.12 7.04 -1.57
N ARG A 116 1.43 7.34 -0.48
CA ARG A 116 -0.02 7.15 -0.38
C ARG A 116 -0.63 8.15 0.60
N SER A 117 -1.84 8.59 0.27
CA SER A 117 -2.70 9.37 1.16
C SER A 117 -3.95 8.55 1.38
N SER A 118 -4.24 8.21 2.64
CA SER A 118 -5.29 7.25 2.96
C SER A 118 -6.22 7.74 4.07
N PHE A 119 -7.47 7.29 4.00
CA PHE A 119 -8.43 7.45 5.09
C PHE A 119 -8.44 6.23 6.02
N ALA A 120 -7.64 5.21 5.72
CA ALA A 120 -7.43 4.08 6.63
C ALA A 120 -6.52 4.46 7.80
N SER A 121 -6.73 3.82 8.91
CA SER A 121 -5.83 3.93 10.06
C SER A 121 -4.51 3.25 9.80
#